data_7898658fa2033fb4efeca4e7e38fdb4e
#
_entry.id   7898658fa2033fb4efeca4e7e38fdb4e
#
_cell.length_a   1.000
_cell.length_b   1.000
_cell.length_c   1.000
_cell.angle_alpha   90.00
_cell.angle_beta   90.00
_cell.angle_gamma   90.00
#
_symmetry.space_group_name_H-M   'P 1'
#
loop_
_entity.id
_entity.type
_entity.pdbx_description
1 polymer ?
#
loop_
_entity_poly.entity_id
_entity_poly.type
_entity_poly.pdbx_seq_one_letter_code
_entity_poly.pdbx_strand_id
1 'polypeptide(L)'
;MFRNVIVAAAATAGLTLSAMAFAQDHGTADEAKAILLKAVAALKADKAKTLDLINKGEGGFLDRDLYVFCANVSDGKVVAISNPNANQLIGVDTRTQKYANGKAFGQELYDAYQKPEGQITEVSYMFVRPGPDKTPAPKVSFATKVGDLGCGVGYYK
;
A
#
# COMPACT_ATOMS: atom_id res chain seq x y z
N MET A 1 12.00 77.71 -11.36
CA MET A 1 12.86 76.50 -11.55
C MET A 1 12.14 75.31 -10.91
N PHE A 2 11.39 74.55 -11.69
CA PHE A 2 10.70 73.33 -11.23
C PHE A 2 11.44 72.13 -11.78
N ARG A 3 12.04 71.30 -10.90
CA ARG A 3 12.68 70.01 -11.24
C ARG A 3 11.64 68.92 -11.13
N ASN A 4 11.23 68.38 -12.26
CA ASN A 4 10.40 67.20 -12.33
C ASN A 4 11.23 65.95 -11.95
N VAL A 5 10.83 65.25 -10.88
CA VAL A 5 11.37 63.94 -10.53
C VAL A 5 10.42 62.90 -11.12
N ILE A 6 10.88 62.15 -12.08
CA ILE A 6 10.15 61.02 -12.64
C ILE A 6 10.51 59.81 -11.76
N VAL A 7 9.51 59.24 -11.08
CA VAL A 7 9.66 57.98 -10.35
C VAL A 7 9.28 56.86 -11.30
N ALA A 8 10.26 56.07 -11.74
CA ALA A 8 10.01 54.85 -12.50
C ALA A 8 9.62 53.72 -11.56
N ALA A 9 8.38 53.27 -11.66
CA ALA A 9 7.91 52.06 -10.97
C ALA A 9 8.33 50.83 -11.77
N ALA A 10 9.27 50.05 -11.25
CA ALA A 10 9.63 48.76 -11.82
C ALA A 10 8.62 47.70 -11.33
N ALA A 11 7.76 47.24 -12.23
CA ALA A 11 6.88 46.10 -11.97
C ALA A 11 7.67 44.79 -12.16
N THR A 12 8.01 44.12 -11.04
CA THR A 12 8.56 42.78 -11.05
C THR A 12 7.41 41.78 -11.24
N ALA A 13 7.26 41.25 -12.43
CA ALA A 13 6.37 40.12 -12.71
C ALA A 13 7.00 38.85 -12.11
N GLY A 14 6.50 38.41 -10.95
CA GLY A 14 6.85 37.11 -10.37
C GLY A 14 6.24 35.99 -11.22
N LEU A 15 7.06 35.23 -11.94
CA LEU A 15 6.66 33.95 -12.51
C LEU A 15 6.47 32.93 -11.38
N THR A 16 5.22 32.68 -11.00
CA THR A 16 4.88 31.53 -10.18
C THR A 16 4.92 30.28 -11.09
N LEU A 17 6.01 29.51 -11.02
CA LEU A 17 6.02 28.15 -11.56
C LEU A 17 5.06 27.31 -10.71
N SER A 18 3.84 27.13 -11.20
CA SER A 18 2.96 26.08 -10.70
C SER A 18 3.56 24.74 -11.13
N ALA A 19 4.23 24.06 -10.19
CA ALA A 19 4.61 22.67 -10.38
C ALA A 19 3.31 21.87 -10.53
N MET A 20 2.99 21.44 -11.76
CA MET A 20 1.97 20.44 -12.01
C MET A 20 2.49 19.13 -11.40
N ALA A 21 2.02 18.80 -10.21
CA ALA A 21 2.18 17.47 -9.66
C ALA A 21 1.36 16.54 -10.55
N PHE A 22 2.03 15.84 -11.48
CA PHE A 22 1.42 14.70 -12.15
C PHE A 22 1.04 13.71 -11.06
N ALA A 23 -0.26 13.42 -10.93
CA ALA A 23 -0.73 12.36 -10.06
C ALA A 23 -0.06 11.06 -10.54
N GLN A 24 0.77 10.47 -9.69
CA GLN A 24 1.46 9.23 -10.01
C GLN A 24 0.41 8.11 -9.99
N ASP A 25 0.23 7.42 -11.12
CA ASP A 25 -0.81 6.38 -11.29
C ASP A 25 -0.57 5.16 -10.38
N HIS A 26 0.63 5.03 -9.83
CA HIS A 26 1.06 3.91 -8.99
C HIS A 26 1.59 4.40 -7.65
N GLY A 27 1.39 3.58 -6.62
CA GLY A 27 1.91 3.86 -5.29
C GLY A 27 3.40 3.57 -5.17
N THR A 28 4.06 4.29 -4.26
CA THR A 28 5.49 4.15 -3.96
C THR A 28 5.73 3.21 -2.78
N ALA A 29 7.00 2.82 -2.57
CA ALA A 29 7.42 2.04 -1.41
C ALA A 29 7.10 2.75 -0.08
N ASP A 30 7.37 4.05 0.01
CA ASP A 30 7.12 4.83 1.24
C ASP A 30 5.63 4.93 1.56
N GLU A 31 4.79 5.14 0.55
CA GLU A 31 3.33 5.14 0.69
C GLU A 31 2.80 3.77 1.11
N ALA A 32 3.30 2.67 0.52
CA ALA A 32 2.94 1.31 0.90
C ALA A 32 3.28 1.03 2.38
N LYS A 33 4.47 1.44 2.82
CA LYS A 33 4.90 1.31 4.21
C LYS A 33 4.05 2.17 5.15
N ALA A 34 3.70 3.39 4.75
CA ALA A 34 2.84 4.27 5.54
C ALA A 34 1.42 3.68 5.72
N ILE A 35 0.82 3.10 4.66
CA ILE A 35 -0.48 2.43 4.73
C ILE A 35 -0.40 1.20 5.64
N LEU A 36 0.67 0.40 5.58
CA LEU A 36 0.87 -0.75 6.47
C LEU A 36 0.91 -0.31 7.94
N LEU A 37 1.72 0.70 8.27
CA LEU A 37 1.84 1.21 9.64
C LEU A 37 0.52 1.78 10.15
N LYS A 38 -0.25 2.46 9.30
CA LYS A 38 -1.61 2.92 9.60
C LYS A 38 -2.53 1.74 9.92
N ALA A 39 -2.51 0.68 9.11
CA ALA A 39 -3.31 -0.51 9.34
C ALA A 39 -2.94 -1.20 10.67
N VAL A 40 -1.64 -1.33 10.97
CA VAL A 40 -1.14 -1.88 12.25
C VAL A 40 -1.68 -1.07 13.44
N ALA A 41 -1.58 0.25 13.40
CA ALA A 41 -2.08 1.12 14.47
C ALA A 41 -3.60 0.99 14.66
N ALA A 42 -4.36 0.96 13.57
CA ALA A 42 -5.82 0.82 13.60
C ALA A 42 -6.24 -0.55 14.12
N LEU A 43 -5.58 -1.64 13.71
CA LEU A 43 -5.84 -3.00 14.19
C LEU A 43 -5.57 -3.16 15.69
N LYS A 44 -4.56 -2.48 16.22
CA LYS A 44 -4.28 -2.45 17.66
C LYS A 44 -5.34 -1.68 18.44
N ALA A 45 -5.92 -0.65 17.84
CA ALA A 45 -6.96 0.17 18.48
C ALA A 45 -8.33 -0.53 18.46
N ASP A 46 -8.75 -1.06 17.31
CA ASP A 46 -10.03 -1.77 17.13
C ASP A 46 -9.91 -2.74 15.94
N LYS A 47 -9.60 -4.00 16.26
CA LYS A 47 -9.41 -5.05 15.27
C LYS A 47 -10.65 -5.28 14.39
N ALA A 48 -11.82 -5.42 15.03
CA ALA A 48 -13.03 -5.80 14.31
C ALA A 48 -13.47 -4.71 13.32
N LYS A 49 -13.50 -3.46 13.77
CA LYS A 49 -13.82 -2.31 12.93
C LYS A 49 -12.81 -2.13 11.80
N THR A 50 -11.52 -2.34 12.09
CA THR A 50 -10.46 -2.16 11.09
C THR A 50 -10.53 -3.21 10.00
N LEU A 51 -10.79 -4.50 10.34
CA LEU A 51 -10.98 -5.55 9.35
C LEU A 51 -12.19 -5.27 8.44
N ASP A 52 -13.29 -4.76 9.01
CA ASP A 52 -14.46 -4.34 8.22
C ASP A 52 -14.12 -3.20 7.25
N LEU A 53 -13.41 -2.17 7.69
CA LEU A 53 -12.95 -1.07 6.83
C LEU A 53 -11.99 -1.55 5.73
N ILE A 54 -11.06 -2.44 6.05
CA ILE A 54 -10.15 -3.04 5.06
C ILE A 54 -10.98 -3.76 3.99
N ASN A 55 -11.92 -4.62 4.38
CA ASN A 55 -12.74 -5.39 3.43
C ASN A 55 -13.64 -4.52 2.56
N LYS A 56 -13.97 -3.30 3.00
CA LYS A 56 -14.72 -2.31 2.22
C LYS A 56 -13.82 -1.43 1.34
N GLY A 57 -12.48 -1.51 1.49
CA GLY A 57 -11.54 -0.60 0.83
C GLY A 57 -11.61 0.83 1.37
N GLU A 58 -12.10 0.99 2.59
CA GLU A 58 -12.29 2.27 3.27
C GLU A 58 -11.17 2.56 4.29
N GLY A 59 -11.27 3.71 4.97
CA GLY A 59 -10.31 4.09 6.02
C GLY A 59 -8.92 4.44 5.48
N GLY A 60 -8.74 4.56 4.16
CA GLY A 60 -7.44 4.83 3.53
C GLY A 60 -6.53 3.59 3.54
N PHE A 61 -7.11 2.39 3.46
CA PHE A 61 -6.41 1.11 3.31
C PHE A 61 -6.33 0.64 1.86
N LEU A 62 -6.94 1.39 0.94
CA LEU A 62 -6.84 1.25 -0.51
C LEU A 62 -6.50 2.61 -1.10
N ASP A 63 -5.40 2.70 -1.84
CA ASP A 63 -5.00 3.89 -2.58
C ASP A 63 -4.32 3.48 -3.89
N ARG A 64 -4.96 3.79 -5.02
CA ARG A 64 -4.49 3.42 -6.36
C ARG A 64 -4.26 1.90 -6.46
N ASP A 65 -3.01 1.46 -6.64
CA ASP A 65 -2.62 0.04 -6.67
C ASP A 65 -2.08 -0.50 -5.33
N LEU A 66 -2.06 0.35 -4.27
CA LEU A 66 -1.70 -0.03 -2.91
C LEU A 66 -2.93 -0.52 -2.15
N TYR A 67 -2.85 -1.69 -1.55
CA TYR A 67 -3.94 -2.26 -0.76
C TYR A 67 -3.41 -3.10 0.40
N VAL A 68 -4.16 -3.08 1.50
CA VAL A 68 -3.88 -3.91 2.68
C VAL A 68 -4.44 -5.31 2.48
N PHE A 69 -3.71 -6.31 2.89
CA PHE A 69 -4.19 -7.69 3.06
C PHE A 69 -3.72 -8.23 4.39
N CYS A 70 -4.57 -9.02 5.06
CA CYS A 70 -4.28 -9.63 6.35
C CYS A 70 -4.72 -11.08 6.37
N ALA A 71 -3.94 -11.92 7.04
CA ALA A 71 -4.23 -13.34 7.26
C ALA A 71 -4.03 -13.71 8.73
N ASN A 72 -4.68 -14.76 9.19
CA ASN A 72 -4.40 -15.32 10.51
C ASN A 72 -2.99 -15.90 10.57
N VAL A 73 -2.27 -15.62 11.64
CA VAL A 73 -0.95 -16.20 11.90
C VAL A 73 -1.04 -17.70 12.19
N SER A 74 -2.16 -18.16 12.76
CA SER A 74 -2.36 -19.55 13.18
C SER A 74 -2.57 -20.53 12.01
N ASP A 75 -3.42 -20.15 11.03
CA ASP A 75 -3.82 -21.04 9.93
C ASP A 75 -3.48 -20.52 8.54
N GLY A 76 -2.97 -19.28 8.44
CA GLY A 76 -2.59 -18.63 7.18
C GLY A 76 -3.75 -18.14 6.33
N LYS A 77 -5.00 -18.30 6.78
CA LYS A 77 -6.17 -17.88 5.98
C LYS A 77 -6.31 -16.39 5.91
N VAL A 78 -6.47 -15.87 4.71
CA VAL A 78 -6.77 -14.46 4.47
C VAL A 78 -8.10 -14.10 5.10
N VAL A 79 -8.13 -13.07 5.94
CA VAL A 79 -9.34 -12.59 6.65
C VAL A 79 -9.77 -11.20 6.19
N ALA A 80 -8.86 -10.43 5.61
CA ALA A 80 -9.19 -9.11 5.06
C ALA A 80 -8.29 -8.77 3.87
N ILE A 81 -8.89 -8.09 2.89
CA ILE A 81 -8.19 -7.54 1.73
C ILE A 81 -8.94 -6.33 1.20
N SER A 82 -8.25 -5.19 1.03
CA SER A 82 -8.91 -3.96 0.63
C SER A 82 -9.04 -3.76 -0.88
N ASN A 83 -8.47 -4.67 -1.68
CA ASN A 83 -8.68 -4.68 -3.13
C ASN A 83 -9.91 -5.52 -3.49
N PRO A 84 -11.02 -4.92 -3.97
CA PRO A 84 -12.25 -5.65 -4.29
C PRO A 84 -12.06 -6.70 -5.38
N ASN A 85 -11.07 -6.53 -6.27
CA ASN A 85 -10.74 -7.51 -7.31
C ASN A 85 -10.00 -8.74 -6.78
N ALA A 86 -9.66 -8.78 -5.49
CA ALA A 86 -8.96 -9.88 -4.84
C ALA A 86 -9.78 -10.52 -3.70
N ASN A 87 -11.06 -10.18 -3.56
CA ASN A 87 -11.93 -10.70 -2.49
C ASN A 87 -12.10 -12.22 -2.52
N GLN A 88 -11.91 -12.86 -3.68
CA GLN A 88 -11.89 -14.33 -3.80
C GLN A 88 -10.76 -14.99 -3.00
N LEU A 89 -9.76 -14.22 -2.54
CA LEU A 89 -8.69 -14.73 -1.68
C LEU A 89 -9.09 -14.82 -0.21
N ILE A 90 -10.18 -14.19 0.21
CA ILE A 90 -10.67 -14.28 1.60
C ILE A 90 -11.02 -15.75 1.91
N GLY A 91 -10.48 -16.28 3.00
CA GLY A 91 -10.59 -17.67 3.39
C GLY A 91 -9.55 -18.61 2.76
N VAL A 92 -8.80 -18.15 1.75
CA VAL A 92 -7.72 -18.94 1.13
C VAL A 92 -6.47 -18.89 2.01
N ASP A 93 -5.79 -20.02 2.15
CA ASP A 93 -4.51 -20.10 2.85
C ASP A 93 -3.41 -19.38 2.05
N THR A 94 -2.81 -18.36 2.67
CA THR A 94 -1.73 -17.56 2.08
C THR A 94 -0.61 -18.43 1.51
N ARG A 95 -0.25 -19.52 2.19
CA ARG A 95 0.84 -20.44 1.78
C ARG A 95 0.60 -21.09 0.43
N THR A 96 -0.66 -21.19 -0.01
CA THR A 96 -1.00 -21.79 -1.31
C THR A 96 -0.78 -20.85 -2.50
N GLN A 97 -0.53 -19.54 -2.22
CA GLN A 97 -0.31 -18.56 -3.26
C GLN A 97 1.02 -18.77 -3.97
N LYS A 98 0.96 -18.92 -5.30
CA LYS A 98 2.12 -19.20 -6.15
C LYS A 98 2.15 -18.27 -7.33
N TYR A 99 3.34 -18.04 -7.87
CA TYR A 99 3.51 -17.45 -9.20
C TYR A 99 2.99 -18.37 -10.31
N ALA A 100 2.83 -17.78 -11.48
CA ALA A 100 2.61 -18.54 -12.70
C ALA A 100 3.73 -19.54 -13.01
N ASN A 101 4.97 -19.26 -12.56
CA ASN A 101 6.14 -20.15 -12.66
C ASN A 101 6.26 -21.17 -11.51
N GLY A 102 5.27 -21.25 -10.61
CA GLY A 102 5.22 -22.21 -9.52
C GLY A 102 5.95 -21.80 -8.21
N LYS A 103 6.69 -20.69 -8.18
CA LYS A 103 7.34 -20.23 -6.93
C LYS A 103 6.29 -19.83 -5.88
N ALA A 104 6.44 -20.33 -4.64
CA ALA A 104 5.50 -20.13 -3.55
C ALA A 104 5.77 -18.84 -2.76
N PHE A 105 5.41 -17.68 -3.30
CA PHE A 105 5.56 -16.40 -2.59
C PHE A 105 4.67 -16.31 -1.34
N GLY A 106 3.56 -17.03 -1.33
CA GLY A 106 2.65 -17.07 -0.18
C GLY A 106 3.27 -17.69 1.06
N GLN A 107 4.17 -18.67 0.88
CA GLN A 107 4.95 -19.22 2.00
C GLN A 107 5.90 -18.16 2.56
N GLU A 108 6.58 -17.38 1.72
CA GLU A 108 7.48 -16.30 2.15
C GLU A 108 6.72 -15.21 2.93
N LEU A 109 5.50 -14.87 2.50
CA LEU A 109 4.62 -13.95 3.25
C LEU A 109 4.23 -14.55 4.60
N TYR A 110 3.81 -15.80 4.63
CA TYR A 110 3.45 -16.48 5.88
C TYR A 110 4.62 -16.57 6.86
N ASP A 111 5.82 -16.85 6.38
CA ASP A 111 7.04 -16.87 7.19
C ASP A 111 7.35 -15.48 7.78
N ALA A 112 7.07 -14.41 7.03
CA ALA A 112 7.18 -13.04 7.53
C ALA A 112 6.21 -12.76 8.69
N TYR A 113 5.00 -13.34 8.67
CA TYR A 113 4.02 -13.23 9.75
C TYR A 113 4.40 -13.99 11.02
N GLN A 114 5.34 -14.94 10.95
CA GLN A 114 5.84 -15.69 12.11
C GLN A 114 6.95 -14.95 12.86
N LYS A 115 7.49 -13.85 12.28
CA LYS A 115 8.53 -13.04 12.91
C LYS A 115 7.99 -12.25 14.11
N PRO A 116 8.87 -11.70 14.97
CA PRO A 116 8.44 -10.86 16.08
C PRO A 116 7.53 -9.72 15.63
N GLU A 117 6.55 -9.39 16.46
CA GLU A 117 5.60 -8.30 16.19
C GLU A 117 6.31 -6.99 15.94
N GLY A 118 5.88 -6.26 14.89
CA GLY A 118 6.44 -4.98 14.47
C GLY A 118 7.69 -5.10 13.59
N GLN A 119 8.29 -6.28 13.44
CA GLN A 119 9.35 -6.48 12.46
C GLN A 119 8.74 -6.48 11.04
N ILE A 120 9.14 -5.52 10.21
CA ILE A 120 8.73 -5.46 8.81
C ILE A 120 9.70 -6.29 7.97
N THR A 121 9.14 -7.17 7.14
CA THR A 121 9.89 -8.00 6.18
C THR A 121 9.44 -7.65 4.77
N GLU A 122 10.39 -7.53 3.85
CA GLU A 122 10.11 -7.37 2.42
C GLU A 122 10.03 -8.75 1.75
N VAL A 123 8.98 -8.96 0.97
CA VAL A 123 8.79 -10.16 0.15
C VAL A 123 8.61 -9.71 -1.31
N SER A 124 9.48 -10.20 -2.21
CA SER A 124 9.49 -9.83 -3.62
C SER A 124 8.92 -10.95 -4.47
N TYR A 125 7.96 -10.62 -5.34
CA TYR A 125 7.30 -11.60 -6.20
C TYR A 125 6.69 -10.93 -7.45
N MET A 126 6.26 -11.75 -8.40
CA MET A 126 5.49 -11.27 -9.54
C MET A 126 4.00 -11.36 -9.22
N PHE A 127 3.24 -10.31 -9.47
CA PHE A 127 1.80 -10.30 -9.25
C PHE A 127 1.09 -9.40 -10.25
N VAL A 128 -0.17 -9.71 -10.53
CA VAL A 128 -1.00 -8.92 -11.43
C VAL A 128 -1.40 -7.62 -10.73
N ARG A 129 -1.22 -6.48 -11.41
CA ARG A 129 -1.69 -5.19 -10.90
C ARG A 129 -3.22 -5.13 -10.86
N PRO A 130 -3.81 -4.37 -9.92
CA PRO A 130 -5.22 -4.02 -9.99
C PRO A 130 -5.52 -3.31 -11.33
N GLY A 131 -6.61 -3.70 -11.98
CA GLY A 131 -7.00 -3.11 -13.25
C GLY A 131 -7.24 -4.13 -14.37
N PRO A 132 -7.40 -3.68 -15.63
CA PRO A 132 -7.71 -4.55 -16.76
C PRO A 132 -6.52 -5.36 -17.27
N ASP A 133 -5.29 -4.83 -17.15
CA ASP A 133 -4.07 -5.55 -17.54
C ASP A 133 -3.80 -6.70 -16.57
N LYS A 134 -3.70 -7.91 -17.09
CA LYS A 134 -3.44 -9.13 -16.32
C LYS A 134 -1.99 -9.61 -16.43
N THR A 135 -1.11 -8.81 -17.02
CA THR A 135 0.32 -9.11 -17.09
C THR A 135 0.96 -9.00 -15.70
N PRO A 136 1.61 -10.07 -15.20
CA PRO A 136 2.33 -9.99 -13.93
C PRO A 136 3.47 -8.98 -13.97
N ALA A 137 3.57 -8.14 -12.94
CA ALA A 137 4.63 -7.16 -12.76
C ALA A 137 5.40 -7.41 -11.46
N PRO A 138 6.67 -6.96 -11.36
CA PRO A 138 7.44 -7.07 -10.14
C PRO A 138 6.77 -6.32 -8.99
N LYS A 139 6.48 -7.02 -7.89
CA LYS A 139 5.85 -6.48 -6.68
C LYS A 139 6.74 -6.74 -5.47
N VAL A 140 6.81 -5.77 -4.57
CA VAL A 140 7.39 -5.94 -3.24
C VAL A 140 6.32 -5.66 -2.21
N SER A 141 6.11 -6.59 -1.29
CA SER A 141 5.21 -6.40 -0.15
C SER A 141 6.01 -6.24 1.14
N PHE A 142 5.70 -5.19 1.88
CA PHE A 142 6.05 -5.08 3.29
C PHE A 142 5.06 -5.90 4.09
N ALA A 143 5.54 -6.81 4.91
CA ALA A 143 4.73 -7.71 5.71
C ALA A 143 5.17 -7.68 7.18
N THR A 144 4.22 -7.70 8.11
CA THR A 144 4.49 -7.69 9.55
C THR A 144 3.39 -8.39 10.33
N LYS A 145 3.74 -8.85 11.53
CA LYS A 145 2.79 -9.39 12.51
C LYS A 145 2.17 -8.27 13.35
N VAL A 146 0.87 -8.38 13.60
CA VAL A 146 0.13 -7.53 14.54
C VAL A 146 -0.88 -8.39 15.30
N GLY A 147 -0.57 -8.70 16.57
CA GLY A 147 -1.36 -9.64 17.38
C GLY A 147 -1.41 -11.04 16.74
N ASP A 148 -2.62 -11.54 16.49
CA ASP A 148 -2.88 -12.83 15.84
C ASP A 148 -2.98 -12.75 14.30
N LEU A 149 -2.69 -11.58 13.73
CA LEU A 149 -2.71 -11.34 12.28
C LEU A 149 -1.30 -11.10 11.72
N GLY A 150 -1.10 -11.53 10.49
CA GLY A 150 -0.05 -11.07 9.62
C GLY A 150 -0.65 -10.18 8.53
N CYS A 151 -0.18 -8.94 8.41
CA CYS A 151 -0.67 -8.01 7.42
C CYS A 151 0.43 -7.53 6.49
N GLY A 152 0.05 -7.14 5.28
CA GLY A 152 0.97 -6.61 4.30
C GLY A 152 0.35 -5.57 3.39
N VAL A 153 1.22 -4.76 2.79
CA VAL A 153 0.93 -3.83 1.68
C VAL A 153 2.04 -3.94 0.66
N GLY A 154 1.70 -4.09 -0.60
CA GLY A 154 2.69 -4.21 -1.66
C GLY A 154 2.60 -3.07 -2.67
N TYR A 155 3.74 -2.68 -3.20
CA TYR A 155 3.89 -1.75 -4.32
C TYR A 155 4.53 -2.45 -5.52
N TYR A 156 4.36 -1.91 -6.71
CA TYR A 156 4.95 -2.43 -7.95
C TYR A 156 6.15 -1.60 -8.38
N LYS A 157 7.20 -2.29 -8.82
CA LYS A 157 8.41 -1.64 -9.34
C LYS A 157 8.21 -1.15 -10.75
#